data_4a2c1742c18baeede2105f8dc81c8cef
#
_entry.id   4a2c1742c18baeede2105f8dc81c8cef
#
_cell.length_a   1.000
_cell.length_b   1.000
_cell.length_c   1.000
_cell.angle_alpha   90.00
_cell.angle_beta   90.00
_cell.angle_gamma   90.00
#
_symmetry.space_group_name_H-M   'P 1'
#
loop_
_entity.id
_entity.type
_entity.pdbx_description
1 polymer ?
#
loop_
_entity_poly.entity_id
_entity_poly.type
_entity_poly.pdbx_seq_one_letter_code
_entity_poly.pdbx_strand_id
1 'polypeptide(L)'
;MKTTRFLVAGLLGSAATAAFLAAPASAQTTDTDQAAPVVDDDNVIVVTARRREESIQDVPLSITAISGEALAKSGTLEITEIAQEVPNLTLEVSRGTNTTLTAFIRGVGQQDPVAGFEAGVGLYVDDIYLNRPQGAVLDIYDVERIEVLRGPQGTLYGRNTIGGAIKYVTAALPDETEVKVRGTYGSYNQADLIVTASTPVSDSLKVGVSGARLSRGGFGDNLVQEGVENYNKDVWGARGTIEFDNGPLFIRVSGDYVKDNSDPRQGHRLLPGAFSGAPVLDDVYDTRAGLDVVDQEVEAYGGGLTIAYELNDTMTVKSITGYRKDHSTTPIDFDSLPQADLDVPAIYRNKQFSQELQFLYEGDRLSGVLGAYYLDASAFTAFDVALFTTG
;
A
#
# COMPACT_ATOMS: atom_id res chain seq x y z
N MET A 1 -67.49 -10.02 -19.04
CA MET A 1 -68.04 -9.84 -20.43
C MET A 1 -66.88 -9.68 -21.38
N LYS A 2 -66.88 -10.56 -22.41
CA LYS A 2 -66.08 -10.62 -23.64
C LYS A 2 -64.59 -10.88 -23.49
N THR A 3 -64.18 -12.11 -23.47
CA THR A 3 -63.53 -13.04 -24.44
C THR A 3 -63.14 -12.43 -25.80
N THR A 4 -61.87 -12.58 -26.19
CA THR A 4 -61.55 -12.95 -27.58
C THR A 4 -60.23 -13.75 -27.59
N ARG A 5 -60.32 -15.00 -28.09
CA ARG A 5 -59.27 -15.97 -28.49
C ARG A 5 -58.90 -15.70 -29.93
N PHE A 6 -57.66 -15.94 -30.30
CA PHE A 6 -57.22 -16.46 -31.63
C PHE A 6 -55.90 -17.21 -31.39
N LEU A 7 -55.81 -18.53 -31.43
CA LEU A 7 -55.71 -19.54 -32.50
C LEU A 7 -54.58 -19.32 -33.49
N VAL A 8 -53.47 -20.07 -33.28
CA VAL A 8 -52.95 -21.28 -33.96
C VAL A 8 -52.71 -21.13 -35.48
N ALA A 9 -51.47 -21.37 -35.85
CA ALA A 9 -51.09 -22.18 -37.00
C ALA A 9 -49.64 -22.64 -36.88
N GLY A 10 -49.49 -23.93 -36.86
CA GLY A 10 -48.28 -24.69 -36.94
C GLY A 10 -47.86 -24.89 -38.42
N LEU A 11 -46.58 -25.18 -38.58
CA LEU A 11 -46.08 -25.84 -39.77
C LEU A 11 -44.91 -26.76 -39.39
N LEU A 12 -45.17 -28.02 -39.60
CA LEU A 12 -44.21 -29.13 -39.66
C LEU A 12 -43.34 -28.98 -40.91
N GLY A 13 -42.02 -29.24 -40.78
CA GLY A 13 -41.11 -29.26 -41.93
C GLY A 13 -39.81 -30.00 -41.62
N SER A 14 -39.86 -31.28 -41.81
CA SER A 14 -38.82 -32.20 -42.39
C SER A 14 -37.41 -32.20 -41.83
N ALA A 15 -37.07 -33.33 -41.20
CA ALA A 15 -35.75 -33.86 -40.98
C ALA A 15 -34.97 -34.06 -42.30
N ALA A 16 -33.76 -33.56 -42.41
CA ALA A 16 -32.77 -33.96 -43.38
C ALA A 16 -31.52 -34.43 -42.64
N THR A 17 -31.38 -35.76 -42.59
CA THR A 17 -30.18 -36.48 -42.14
C THR A 17 -29.09 -36.29 -43.19
N ALA A 18 -28.05 -35.52 -42.88
CA ALA A 18 -26.80 -35.49 -43.63
C ALA A 18 -25.75 -36.33 -42.90
N ALA A 19 -25.48 -37.51 -43.37
CA ALA A 19 -24.35 -38.34 -42.96
C ALA A 19 -23.07 -37.72 -43.50
N PHE A 20 -22.22 -37.15 -42.62
CA PHE A 20 -20.85 -36.78 -42.96
C PHE A 20 -19.96 -38.02 -42.86
N LEU A 21 -19.47 -38.49 -44.00
CA LEU A 21 -18.37 -39.42 -44.12
C LEU A 21 -17.11 -38.75 -43.55
N ALA A 22 -16.63 -39.25 -42.41
CA ALA A 22 -15.34 -38.86 -41.89
C ALA A 22 -14.23 -39.46 -42.74
N ALA A 23 -13.50 -38.62 -43.50
CA ALA A 23 -12.24 -38.99 -44.08
C ALA A 23 -11.15 -38.90 -42.96
N PRO A 24 -10.17 -39.85 -42.94
CA PRO A 24 -9.09 -39.75 -41.97
C PRO A 24 -8.20 -38.56 -42.33
N ALA A 25 -8.09 -37.62 -41.43
CA ALA A 25 -7.13 -36.51 -41.51
C ALA A 25 -5.71 -37.08 -41.30
N SER A 26 -4.92 -37.13 -42.40
CA SER A 26 -3.50 -37.36 -42.32
C SER A 26 -2.86 -36.16 -41.58
N ALA A 27 -2.31 -36.43 -40.41
CA ALA A 27 -1.47 -35.44 -39.70
C ALA A 27 -0.20 -35.22 -40.55
N GLN A 28 -0.12 -34.10 -41.25
CA GLN A 28 1.13 -33.58 -41.75
C GLN A 28 1.91 -33.04 -40.56
N THR A 29 2.97 -33.72 -40.19
CA THR A 29 4.04 -33.15 -39.37
C THR A 29 4.75 -32.09 -40.23
N THR A 30 4.30 -30.86 -40.13
CA THR A 30 5.14 -29.71 -40.48
C THR A 30 6.09 -29.53 -39.32
N ASP A 31 7.35 -29.87 -39.53
CA ASP A 31 8.46 -29.31 -38.77
C ASP A 31 8.45 -27.78 -38.99
N THR A 32 7.66 -27.10 -38.22
CA THR A 32 7.83 -25.67 -38.00
C THR A 32 8.76 -25.57 -36.83
N ASP A 33 9.98 -25.21 -37.09
CA ASP A 33 10.88 -24.56 -36.14
C ASP A 33 10.11 -23.33 -35.61
N GLN A 34 9.22 -23.55 -34.65
CA GLN A 34 8.65 -22.46 -33.87
C GLN A 34 9.79 -21.98 -32.99
N ALA A 35 10.46 -20.96 -33.46
CA ALA A 35 11.21 -20.09 -32.55
C ALA A 35 10.31 -19.85 -31.32
N ALA A 36 10.82 -20.18 -30.15
CA ALA A 36 10.15 -19.84 -28.90
C ALA A 36 9.70 -18.37 -28.99
N PRO A 37 8.49 -18.03 -28.52
CA PRO A 37 8.06 -16.64 -28.55
C PRO A 37 9.15 -15.84 -27.89
N VAL A 38 9.69 -14.86 -28.59
CA VAL A 38 10.55 -13.82 -28.00
C VAL A 38 9.65 -13.17 -27.00
N VAL A 39 9.86 -13.45 -25.71
CA VAL A 39 9.25 -12.72 -24.61
C VAL A 39 9.85 -11.33 -24.77
N ASP A 40 9.02 -10.33 -25.06
CA ASP A 40 9.42 -8.94 -25.02
C ASP A 40 9.96 -8.71 -23.58
N ASP A 41 11.23 -8.45 -23.45
CA ASP A 41 11.92 -8.21 -22.18
C ASP A 41 11.33 -7.01 -21.42
N ASP A 42 10.62 -6.13 -22.13
CA ASP A 42 9.96 -4.94 -21.59
C ASP A 42 8.72 -5.24 -20.71
N ASN A 43 8.26 -6.51 -20.64
CA ASN A 43 7.06 -6.90 -19.89
C ASN A 43 7.34 -7.80 -18.68
N VAL A 44 8.58 -8.04 -18.33
CA VAL A 44 8.94 -8.88 -17.17
C VAL A 44 8.87 -8.02 -15.90
N ILE A 45 7.89 -8.31 -15.02
CA ILE A 45 7.83 -7.67 -13.70
C ILE A 45 8.94 -8.27 -12.84
N VAL A 46 9.94 -7.45 -12.48
CA VAL A 46 11.01 -7.80 -11.55
C VAL A 46 10.55 -7.50 -10.14
N VAL A 47 10.79 -8.43 -9.22
CA VAL A 47 10.45 -8.32 -7.79
C VAL A 47 11.67 -8.61 -6.91
N THR A 48 11.64 -8.11 -5.69
CA THR A 48 12.72 -8.31 -4.70
C THR A 48 12.27 -9.14 -3.50
N ALA A 49 11.28 -10.01 -3.72
CA ALA A 49 10.65 -10.83 -2.69
C ALA A 49 11.62 -11.74 -1.92
N ARG A 50 12.67 -12.24 -2.58
CA ARG A 50 13.70 -13.09 -1.95
C ARG A 50 15.02 -12.34 -1.65
N ARG A 51 14.94 -11.03 -1.46
CA ARG A 51 16.09 -10.15 -1.20
C ARG A 51 17.07 -10.01 -2.36
N ARG A 52 16.67 -10.45 -3.55
CA ARG A 52 17.36 -10.31 -4.82
C ARG A 52 16.35 -10.02 -5.94
N GLU A 53 16.80 -9.45 -7.01
CA GLU A 53 15.98 -9.19 -8.20
C GLU A 53 15.71 -10.48 -8.97
N GLU A 54 14.43 -10.79 -9.18
CA GLU A 54 14.00 -11.98 -9.91
C GLU A 54 12.72 -11.66 -10.69
N SER A 55 12.53 -12.35 -11.81
CA SER A 55 11.24 -12.33 -12.48
C SER A 55 10.15 -12.86 -11.56
N ILE A 56 9.01 -12.18 -11.48
CA ILE A 56 7.87 -12.62 -10.66
C ILE A 56 7.43 -14.05 -10.99
N GLN A 57 7.66 -14.50 -12.24
CA GLN A 57 7.29 -15.85 -12.72
C GLN A 57 8.21 -16.93 -12.15
N ASP A 58 9.44 -16.59 -11.77
CA ASP A 58 10.44 -17.52 -11.26
C ASP A 58 10.44 -17.61 -9.73
N VAL A 59 9.67 -16.74 -9.06
CA VAL A 59 9.60 -16.71 -7.61
C VAL A 59 8.59 -17.74 -7.10
N PRO A 60 9.00 -18.78 -6.33
CA PRO A 60 8.11 -19.81 -5.83
C PRO A 60 7.31 -19.34 -4.59
N LEU A 61 6.80 -18.13 -4.63
CA LEU A 61 6.00 -17.50 -3.58
C LEU A 61 4.70 -16.96 -4.16
N SER A 62 3.67 -16.87 -3.31
CA SER A 62 2.43 -16.21 -3.69
C SER A 62 2.63 -14.69 -3.58
N ILE A 63 3.02 -14.06 -4.67
CA ILE A 63 3.28 -12.63 -4.75
C ILE A 63 2.34 -11.95 -5.74
N THR A 64 1.99 -10.71 -5.46
CA THR A 64 1.38 -9.78 -6.41
C THR A 64 2.25 -8.52 -6.42
N ALA A 65 2.65 -8.08 -7.61
CA ALA A 65 3.36 -6.82 -7.78
C ALA A 65 2.52 -5.89 -8.66
N ILE A 66 2.35 -4.65 -8.22
CA ILE A 66 1.59 -3.61 -8.91
C ILE A 66 2.58 -2.49 -9.23
N SER A 67 2.77 -2.19 -10.50
CA SER A 67 3.70 -1.13 -10.92
C SER A 67 3.16 0.26 -10.61
N GLY A 68 4.05 1.23 -10.41
CA GLY A 68 3.67 2.63 -10.21
C GLY A 68 2.87 3.20 -11.38
N GLU A 69 3.13 2.73 -12.60
CA GLU A 69 2.33 3.10 -13.79
C GLU A 69 0.89 2.57 -13.69
N ALA A 70 0.71 1.32 -13.26
CA ALA A 70 -0.63 0.74 -13.06
C ALA A 70 -1.39 1.49 -11.95
N LEU A 71 -0.73 1.78 -10.82
CA LEU A 71 -1.29 2.58 -9.73
C LEU A 71 -1.69 3.99 -10.19
N ALA A 72 -0.86 4.61 -11.02
CA ALA A 72 -1.17 5.93 -11.59
C ALA A 72 -2.36 5.89 -12.56
N LYS A 73 -2.49 4.83 -13.38
CA LYS A 73 -3.61 4.63 -14.31
C LYS A 73 -4.92 4.31 -13.60
N SER A 74 -4.88 3.55 -12.50
CA SER A 74 -6.07 3.25 -11.69
C SER A 74 -6.52 4.44 -10.83
N GLY A 75 -5.69 5.48 -10.71
CA GLY A 75 -5.97 6.64 -9.86
C GLY A 75 -5.77 6.35 -8.37
N THR A 76 -5.06 5.28 -8.02
CA THR A 76 -4.74 4.90 -6.65
C THR A 76 -3.92 5.99 -5.96
N LEU A 77 -4.40 6.49 -4.83
CA LEU A 77 -3.79 7.59 -4.10
C LEU A 77 -3.08 7.14 -2.82
N GLU A 78 -3.51 6.05 -2.23
CA GLU A 78 -2.94 5.52 -1.00
C GLU A 78 -2.89 3.99 -0.98
N ILE A 79 -2.03 3.44 -0.13
CA ILE A 79 -1.76 2.00 -0.09
C ILE A 79 -2.99 1.15 0.26
N THR A 80 -3.98 1.68 0.96
CA THR A 80 -5.19 0.94 1.33
C THR A 80 -6.02 0.53 0.12
N GLU A 81 -5.94 1.29 -0.97
CA GLU A 81 -6.73 1.05 -2.19
C GLU A 81 -6.27 -0.19 -2.95
N ILE A 82 -5.00 -0.62 -2.80
CA ILE A 82 -4.50 -1.84 -3.46
C ILE A 82 -5.19 -3.13 -2.98
N ALA A 83 -5.90 -3.08 -1.83
CA ALA A 83 -6.67 -4.22 -1.34
C ALA A 83 -7.74 -4.67 -2.35
N GLN A 84 -8.20 -3.79 -3.22
CA GLN A 84 -9.18 -4.12 -4.26
C GLN A 84 -8.58 -4.97 -5.40
N GLU A 85 -7.28 -4.92 -5.59
CA GLU A 85 -6.56 -5.61 -6.66
C GLU A 85 -5.88 -6.91 -6.17
N VAL A 86 -5.69 -7.07 -4.85
CA VAL A 86 -4.93 -8.19 -4.29
C VAL A 86 -5.84 -9.16 -3.54
N PRO A 87 -6.01 -10.40 -4.01
CA PRO A 87 -6.86 -11.38 -3.35
C PRO A 87 -6.41 -11.70 -1.91
N ASN A 88 -7.37 -11.78 -0.98
CA ASN A 88 -7.15 -12.09 0.45
C ASN A 88 -6.28 -11.07 1.19
N LEU A 89 -6.19 -9.86 0.70
CA LEU A 89 -5.60 -8.71 1.36
C LEU A 89 -6.74 -7.82 1.89
N THR A 90 -6.66 -7.44 3.16
CA THR A 90 -7.46 -6.36 3.74
C THR A 90 -6.51 -5.29 4.22
N LEU A 91 -6.67 -4.09 3.69
CA LEU A 91 -5.98 -2.87 4.15
C LEU A 91 -7.03 -1.81 4.42
N GLU A 92 -6.97 -1.25 5.58
CA GLU A 92 -7.91 -0.20 5.99
C GLU A 92 -7.23 0.75 6.98
N VAL A 93 -7.79 1.94 7.09
CA VAL A 93 -7.39 2.90 8.10
C VAL A 93 -8.03 2.50 9.43
N SER A 94 -7.25 2.45 10.48
CA SER A 94 -7.72 1.99 11.79
C SER A 94 -8.44 3.10 12.56
N ARG A 95 -9.61 2.80 13.12
CA ARG A 95 -10.22 3.48 14.28
C ARG A 95 -10.32 4.99 14.18
N GLY A 96 -10.87 5.52 13.10
CA GLY A 96 -11.05 6.97 12.98
C GLY A 96 -9.75 7.78 12.92
N THR A 97 -8.65 7.12 12.57
CA THR A 97 -7.36 7.79 12.25
C THR A 97 -7.21 7.95 10.76
N ASN A 98 -6.20 8.68 10.29
CA ASN A 98 -5.95 8.84 8.86
C ASN A 98 -4.81 7.96 8.35
N THR A 99 -3.83 7.68 9.21
CA THR A 99 -2.55 7.09 8.79
C THR A 99 -2.19 5.81 9.54
N THR A 100 -3.03 5.35 10.46
CA THR A 100 -2.81 4.08 11.15
C THR A 100 -3.32 2.93 10.30
N LEU A 101 -2.40 2.11 9.78
CA LEU A 101 -2.71 1.00 8.88
C LEU A 101 -3.14 -0.25 9.65
N THR A 102 -4.31 -0.77 9.33
CA THR A 102 -4.72 -2.14 9.67
C THR A 102 -4.52 -3.04 8.46
N ALA A 103 -3.73 -4.09 8.62
CA ALA A 103 -3.40 -5.00 7.54
C ALA A 103 -3.64 -6.46 7.93
N PHE A 104 -4.38 -7.18 7.06
CA PHE A 104 -4.56 -8.63 7.15
C PHE A 104 -4.28 -9.30 5.82
N ILE A 105 -3.54 -10.38 5.84
CA ILE A 105 -3.34 -11.26 4.69
C ILE A 105 -3.83 -12.66 5.05
N ARG A 106 -4.79 -13.20 4.26
CA ARG A 106 -5.42 -14.49 4.51
C ARG A 106 -6.00 -14.60 5.93
N GLY A 107 -6.54 -13.49 6.46
CA GLY A 107 -7.10 -13.40 7.81
C GLY A 107 -6.09 -13.30 8.95
N VAL A 108 -4.79 -13.25 8.66
CA VAL A 108 -3.72 -13.06 9.65
C VAL A 108 -3.27 -11.59 9.66
N GLY A 109 -3.41 -10.93 10.79
CA GLY A 109 -3.06 -9.53 10.97
C GLY A 109 -3.20 -9.11 12.43
N GLN A 110 -3.14 -7.80 12.70
CA GLN A 110 -3.39 -7.19 14.01
C GLN A 110 -4.19 -5.92 13.81
N GLN A 111 -5.32 -5.82 14.50
CA GLN A 111 -6.19 -4.64 14.41
C GLN A 111 -5.84 -3.56 15.44
N ASP A 112 -5.31 -3.96 16.58
CA ASP A 112 -5.04 -3.02 17.67
C ASP A 112 -3.69 -2.31 17.48
N PRO A 113 -3.68 -0.96 17.34
CA PRO A 113 -2.46 -0.21 17.10
C PRO A 113 -1.72 0.21 18.38
N VAL A 114 -2.19 -0.20 19.55
CA VAL A 114 -1.60 0.20 20.84
C VAL A 114 -0.18 -0.35 21.00
N ALA A 115 0.69 0.39 21.67
CA ALA A 115 2.05 -0.03 21.97
C ALA A 115 2.07 -1.39 22.69
N GLY A 116 2.93 -2.30 22.20
CA GLY A 116 3.02 -3.68 22.71
C GLY A 116 2.25 -4.70 21.88
N PHE A 117 1.34 -4.29 21.00
CA PHE A 117 0.71 -5.18 20.01
C PHE A 117 1.50 -5.13 18.71
N GLU A 118 1.97 -6.26 18.27
CA GLU A 118 2.83 -6.39 17.09
C GLU A 118 2.02 -6.75 15.84
N ALA A 119 2.41 -6.20 14.71
CA ALA A 119 1.75 -6.46 13.43
C ALA A 119 1.88 -7.94 13.02
N GLY A 120 0.85 -8.48 12.35
CA GLY A 120 0.92 -9.80 11.73
C GLY A 120 1.39 -9.76 10.28
N VAL A 121 1.37 -8.58 9.67
CA VAL A 121 1.83 -8.27 8.31
C VAL A 121 2.92 -7.22 8.40
N GLY A 122 4.11 -7.51 7.84
CA GLY A 122 5.22 -6.57 7.80
C GLY A 122 5.03 -5.54 6.68
N LEU A 123 5.25 -4.26 6.97
CA LEU A 123 5.30 -3.20 5.98
C LEU A 123 6.73 -2.69 5.84
N TYR A 124 7.18 -2.52 4.61
CA TYR A 124 8.55 -2.11 4.27
C TYR A 124 8.54 -0.96 3.27
N VAL A 125 9.42 0.01 3.45
CA VAL A 125 9.75 1.05 2.46
C VAL A 125 11.23 0.87 2.12
N ASP A 126 11.55 0.57 0.87
CA ASP A 126 12.92 0.30 0.38
C ASP A 126 13.70 -0.67 1.28
N ASP A 127 13.10 -1.80 1.62
CA ASP A 127 13.59 -2.81 2.54
C ASP A 127 13.70 -2.39 4.03
N ILE A 128 13.37 -1.16 4.38
CA ILE A 128 13.32 -0.70 5.78
C ILE A 128 11.97 -1.07 6.39
N TYR A 129 11.98 -1.91 7.42
CA TYR A 129 10.78 -2.31 8.14
C TYR A 129 10.15 -1.12 8.89
N LEU A 130 8.85 -0.93 8.77
CA LEU A 130 8.06 -0.01 9.60
C LEU A 130 7.53 -0.73 10.82
N ASN A 131 8.09 -0.44 11.99
CA ASN A 131 7.80 -1.18 13.22
C ASN A 131 6.40 -0.93 13.78
N ARG A 132 5.79 0.21 13.42
CA ARG A 132 4.47 0.61 13.93
C ARG A 132 3.49 0.93 12.82
N PRO A 133 2.19 0.68 13.04
CA PRO A 133 1.16 0.94 12.04
C PRO A 133 0.80 2.44 11.90
N GLN A 134 1.17 3.28 12.85
CA GLN A 134 0.98 4.73 12.75
C GLN A 134 1.92 5.30 11.67
N GLY A 135 1.44 6.24 10.89
CA GLY A 135 2.18 6.78 9.75
C GLY A 135 2.45 5.76 8.64
N ALA A 136 1.72 4.66 8.60
CA ALA A 136 1.94 3.53 7.70
C ALA A 136 0.90 3.44 6.56
N VAL A 137 -0.10 4.31 6.53
CA VAL A 137 -0.94 4.54 5.35
C VAL A 137 -0.14 5.44 4.41
N LEU A 138 0.58 4.78 3.50
CA LEU A 138 1.50 5.46 2.59
C LEU A 138 0.74 6.01 1.38
N ASP A 139 0.99 7.28 1.07
CA ASP A 139 0.48 7.89 -0.15
C ASP A 139 1.29 7.43 -1.38
N ILE A 140 0.61 7.29 -2.52
CA ILE A 140 1.18 6.78 -3.75
C ILE A 140 1.78 7.93 -4.59
N TYR A 141 3.03 8.25 -4.29
CA TYR A 141 3.84 9.13 -5.12
C TYR A 141 5.27 8.61 -5.15
N ASP A 142 6.00 8.80 -6.24
CA ASP A 142 7.40 8.36 -6.39
C ASP A 142 7.58 6.84 -6.15
N VAL A 143 6.63 6.05 -6.62
CA VAL A 143 6.57 4.59 -6.47
C VAL A 143 7.00 3.92 -7.77
N GLU A 144 7.89 2.96 -7.69
CA GLU A 144 8.20 2.03 -8.78
C GLU A 144 7.20 0.88 -8.79
N ARG A 145 6.98 0.25 -7.63
CA ARG A 145 6.02 -0.85 -7.46
C ARG A 145 5.67 -1.10 -6.00
N ILE A 146 4.54 -1.77 -5.79
CA ILE A 146 4.19 -2.35 -4.49
C ILE A 146 4.15 -3.87 -4.64
N GLU A 147 4.88 -4.57 -3.78
CA GLU A 147 4.92 -6.03 -3.73
C GLU A 147 4.15 -6.54 -2.52
N VAL A 148 3.20 -7.45 -2.72
CA VAL A 148 2.43 -8.10 -1.66
C VAL A 148 2.78 -9.58 -1.62
N LEU A 149 3.53 -10.00 -0.60
CA LEU A 149 3.94 -11.38 -0.35
C LEU A 149 2.94 -12.02 0.60
N ARG A 150 2.22 -13.02 0.13
CA ARG A 150 1.12 -13.65 0.87
C ARG A 150 1.55 -14.97 1.50
N GLY A 151 1.47 -15.05 2.82
CA GLY A 151 1.89 -16.19 3.64
C GLY A 151 3.16 -15.88 4.44
N PRO A 152 3.59 -16.77 5.34
CA PRO A 152 4.71 -16.52 6.25
C PRO A 152 6.02 -16.16 5.54
N GLN A 153 6.62 -15.04 5.94
CA GLN A 153 7.87 -14.53 5.38
C GLN A 153 9.00 -14.41 6.43
N GLY A 154 8.83 -15.03 7.59
CA GLY A 154 9.74 -14.87 8.73
C GLY A 154 11.19 -15.24 8.48
N THR A 155 11.47 -16.14 7.56
CA THR A 155 12.84 -16.58 7.23
C THR A 155 13.70 -15.50 6.56
N LEU A 156 13.07 -14.62 5.77
CA LEU A 156 13.77 -13.57 5.00
C LEU A 156 13.48 -12.16 5.52
N TYR A 157 12.31 -11.99 6.12
CA TYR A 157 11.83 -10.67 6.56
C TYR A 157 11.80 -10.53 8.08
N GLY A 158 12.01 -11.62 8.82
CA GLY A 158 12.08 -11.60 10.27
C GLY A 158 10.70 -11.53 10.94
N ARG A 159 10.65 -10.82 12.07
CA ARG A 159 9.47 -10.70 12.93
C ARG A 159 8.28 -10.05 12.22
N ASN A 160 7.08 -10.31 12.73
CA ASN A 160 5.84 -9.63 12.34
C ASN A 160 5.42 -9.85 10.88
N THR A 161 5.83 -10.97 10.28
CA THR A 161 5.52 -11.34 8.90
C THR A 161 4.86 -12.71 8.78
N ILE A 162 4.08 -13.09 9.78
CA ILE A 162 3.39 -14.39 9.82
C ILE A 162 2.24 -14.46 8.80
N GLY A 163 1.54 -13.35 8.56
CA GLY A 163 0.52 -13.22 7.51
C GLY A 163 1.13 -12.97 6.13
N GLY A 164 2.23 -12.24 6.09
CA GLY A 164 2.89 -11.83 4.86
C GLY A 164 3.70 -10.54 5.02
N ALA A 165 4.10 -9.96 3.90
CA ALA A 165 4.79 -8.69 3.85
C ALA A 165 4.28 -7.83 2.70
N ILE A 166 4.29 -6.53 2.89
CA ILE A 166 3.98 -5.52 1.87
C ILE A 166 5.21 -4.65 1.72
N LYS A 167 5.72 -4.52 0.50
CA LYS A 167 6.87 -3.68 0.18
C LYS A 167 6.46 -2.53 -0.72
N TYR A 168 6.73 -1.35 -0.29
CA TYR A 168 6.65 -0.12 -1.06
C TYR A 168 8.07 0.17 -1.59
N VAL A 169 8.27 0.00 -2.89
CA VAL A 169 9.56 0.22 -3.54
C VAL A 169 9.50 1.57 -4.24
N THR A 170 10.40 2.48 -3.87
CA THR A 170 10.48 3.80 -4.48
C THR A 170 11.18 3.75 -5.83
N ALA A 171 10.86 4.70 -6.71
CA ALA A 171 11.43 4.72 -8.06
C ALA A 171 12.96 4.89 -8.03
N ALA A 172 13.65 4.14 -8.90
CA ALA A 172 15.06 4.35 -9.18
C ALA A 172 15.27 5.68 -9.92
N LEU A 173 16.42 6.30 -9.73
CA LEU A 173 16.75 7.53 -10.44
C LEU A 173 17.18 7.23 -11.88
N PRO A 174 16.56 7.86 -12.91
CA PRO A 174 16.88 7.60 -14.31
C PRO A 174 18.27 8.08 -14.70
N ASP A 175 18.77 7.56 -15.81
CA ASP A 175 20.08 7.94 -16.36
C ASP A 175 20.07 9.27 -17.13
N GLU A 176 18.88 9.81 -17.36
CA GLU A 176 18.69 11.11 -18.01
C GLU A 176 17.94 12.07 -17.09
N THR A 177 18.07 13.36 -17.36
CA THR A 177 17.30 14.37 -16.62
C THR A 177 15.82 14.21 -16.94
N GLU A 178 15.03 13.97 -15.90
CA GLU A 178 13.60 13.77 -16.02
C GLU A 178 12.85 14.69 -15.05
N VAL A 179 11.75 15.28 -15.53
CA VAL A 179 10.80 16.01 -14.70
C VAL A 179 9.40 15.50 -15.05
N LYS A 180 8.72 14.93 -14.06
CA LYS A 180 7.31 14.51 -14.19
C LYS A 180 6.45 15.39 -13.31
N VAL A 181 5.34 15.87 -13.90
CA VAL A 181 4.31 16.63 -13.19
C VAL A 181 2.99 15.95 -13.42
N ARG A 182 2.31 15.59 -12.34
CA ARG A 182 0.95 15.03 -12.37
C ARG A 182 0.03 15.96 -11.60
N GLY A 183 -0.97 16.52 -12.27
CA GLY A 183 -2.06 17.27 -11.66
C GLY A 183 -3.36 16.49 -11.79
N THR A 184 -4.13 16.41 -10.71
CA THR A 184 -5.46 15.81 -10.71
C THR A 184 -6.47 16.84 -10.23
N TYR A 185 -7.57 16.97 -10.96
CA TYR A 185 -8.73 17.76 -10.53
C TYR A 185 -9.99 16.91 -10.66
N GLY A 186 -10.83 16.88 -9.62
CA GLY A 186 -11.97 15.99 -9.58
C GLY A 186 -13.10 16.46 -8.67
N SER A 187 -14.02 15.54 -8.41
CA SER A 187 -15.15 15.75 -7.51
C SER A 187 -14.68 16.08 -6.09
N TYR A 188 -15.54 16.70 -5.29
CA TYR A 188 -15.23 17.15 -3.93
C TYR A 188 -14.05 18.13 -3.87
N ASN A 189 -13.91 18.99 -4.89
CA ASN A 189 -12.80 19.94 -5.01
C ASN A 189 -11.40 19.28 -4.93
N GLN A 190 -11.29 18.03 -5.39
CA GLN A 190 -9.99 17.36 -5.45
C GLN A 190 -9.02 18.18 -6.29
N ALA A 191 -7.85 18.45 -5.74
CA ALA A 191 -6.77 19.18 -6.41
C ALA A 191 -5.42 18.61 -5.94
N ASP A 192 -4.90 17.62 -6.66
CA ASP A 192 -3.62 17.01 -6.34
C ASP A 192 -2.53 17.53 -7.28
N LEU A 193 -1.34 17.69 -6.74
CA LEU A 193 -0.13 18.01 -7.49
C LEU A 193 1.01 17.11 -7.01
N ILE A 194 1.58 16.36 -7.93
CA ILE A 194 2.79 15.55 -7.68
C ILE A 194 3.85 16.00 -8.67
N VAL A 195 5.04 16.29 -8.16
CA VAL A 195 6.20 16.70 -8.96
C VAL A 195 7.36 15.81 -8.58
N THR A 196 7.98 15.19 -9.56
CA THR A 196 9.26 14.49 -9.41
C THR A 196 10.28 15.09 -10.37
N ALA A 197 11.49 15.31 -9.91
CA ALA A 197 12.59 15.79 -10.72
C ALA A 197 13.87 15.04 -10.35
N SER A 198 14.59 14.57 -11.35
CA SER A 198 15.83 13.83 -11.17
C SER A 198 16.80 14.15 -12.29
N THR A 199 18.09 14.06 -11.97
CA THR A 199 19.14 14.31 -12.94
C THR A 199 20.42 13.56 -12.56
N PRO A 200 21.16 13.00 -13.55
CA PRO A 200 22.53 12.58 -13.33
C PRO A 200 23.42 13.82 -13.13
N VAL A 201 24.21 13.80 -12.09
CA VAL A 201 25.25 14.82 -11.80
C VAL A 201 26.57 14.42 -12.47
N SER A 202 26.79 13.12 -12.58
CA SER A 202 27.90 12.48 -13.31
C SER A 202 27.46 11.08 -13.74
N ASP A 203 28.35 10.37 -14.47
CA ASP A 203 28.11 8.98 -14.89
C ASP A 203 27.80 8.03 -13.73
N SER A 204 28.23 8.38 -12.51
CA SER A 204 28.06 7.54 -11.32
C SER A 204 27.19 8.17 -10.24
N LEU A 205 26.76 9.41 -10.38
CA LEU A 205 26.02 10.12 -9.32
C LEU A 205 24.73 10.71 -9.87
N LYS A 206 23.62 10.33 -9.27
CA LYS A 206 22.28 10.83 -9.59
C LYS A 206 21.63 11.45 -8.36
N VAL A 207 20.80 12.45 -8.56
CA VAL A 207 20.02 13.08 -7.50
C VAL A 207 18.59 13.24 -7.95
N GLY A 208 17.66 13.09 -7.01
CA GLY A 208 16.24 13.24 -7.25
C GLY A 208 15.50 13.86 -6.08
N VAL A 209 14.41 14.56 -6.39
CA VAL A 209 13.46 15.07 -5.42
C VAL A 209 12.04 14.80 -5.90
N SER A 210 11.15 14.48 -4.98
CA SER A 210 9.72 14.38 -5.24
C SER A 210 8.95 15.12 -4.18
N GLY A 211 7.80 15.70 -4.58
CA GLY A 211 6.89 16.38 -3.70
C GLY A 211 5.45 16.12 -4.10
N ALA A 212 4.58 16.01 -3.12
CA ALA A 212 3.15 15.79 -3.31
C ALA A 212 2.33 16.75 -2.44
N ARG A 213 1.30 17.33 -3.04
CA ARG A 213 0.19 17.98 -2.35
C ARG A 213 -1.08 17.27 -2.76
N LEU A 214 -1.71 16.58 -1.83
CA LEU A 214 -2.96 15.86 -2.07
C LEU A 214 -4.06 16.56 -1.27
N SER A 215 -5.12 16.99 -1.97
CA SER A 215 -6.20 17.76 -1.37
C SER A 215 -7.54 17.37 -1.96
N ARG A 216 -8.52 17.12 -1.10
CA ARG A 216 -9.89 16.81 -1.49
C ARG A 216 -10.82 17.10 -0.31
N GLY A 217 -12.03 17.62 -0.58
CA GLY A 217 -13.11 17.69 0.40
C GLY A 217 -13.63 16.32 0.81
N GLY A 218 -14.35 16.25 1.90
CA GLY A 218 -14.95 15.05 2.43
C GLY A 218 -16.07 14.49 1.56
N PHE A 219 -16.36 13.20 1.72
CA PHE A 219 -17.54 12.58 1.11
C PHE A 219 -18.80 12.80 1.95
N GLY A 220 -18.63 13.08 3.24
CA GLY A 220 -19.68 13.40 4.19
C GLY A 220 -19.26 14.50 5.15
N ASP A 221 -20.23 15.02 5.88
CA ASP A 221 -20.06 16.09 6.86
C ASP A 221 -20.04 15.56 8.30
N ASN A 222 -19.36 16.28 9.18
CA ASN A 222 -19.62 16.15 10.60
C ASN A 222 -20.79 17.08 10.96
N LEU A 223 -21.92 16.49 11.35
CA LEU A 223 -23.15 17.23 11.63
C LEU A 223 -23.16 17.96 12.97
N VAL A 224 -22.06 17.86 13.75
CA VAL A 224 -21.90 18.43 15.10
C VAL A 224 -20.78 19.44 15.16
N GLN A 225 -19.69 19.20 14.48
CA GLN A 225 -18.50 20.04 14.47
C GLN A 225 -18.46 20.84 13.16
N GLU A 226 -18.63 22.16 13.23
CA GLU A 226 -18.63 23.03 12.06
C GLU A 226 -17.25 23.05 11.39
N GLY A 227 -17.24 22.83 10.06
CA GLY A 227 -16.03 22.86 9.25
C GLY A 227 -15.18 21.60 9.28
N VAL A 228 -15.63 20.55 9.98
CA VAL A 228 -15.02 19.22 9.98
C VAL A 228 -15.72 18.34 8.96
N GLU A 229 -14.98 17.79 8.04
CA GLU A 229 -15.48 16.92 6.98
C GLU A 229 -15.08 15.45 7.27
N ASN A 230 -15.88 14.50 6.82
CA ASN A 230 -15.54 13.10 6.91
C ASN A 230 -14.94 12.60 5.60
N TYR A 231 -13.79 11.90 5.67
CA TYR A 231 -13.04 11.38 4.51
C TYR A 231 -12.42 12.47 3.60
N ASN A 232 -12.14 13.65 4.10
CA ASN A 232 -11.35 14.64 3.36
C ASN A 232 -9.88 14.22 3.23
N LYS A 233 -9.09 14.96 2.46
CA LYS A 233 -7.64 14.76 2.30
C LYS A 233 -6.90 16.09 2.30
N ASP A 234 -5.90 16.22 3.16
CA ASP A 234 -5.00 17.38 3.26
C ASP A 234 -3.57 16.93 3.63
N VAL A 235 -2.84 16.44 2.59
CA VAL A 235 -1.55 15.80 2.78
C VAL A 235 -0.45 16.55 2.02
N TRP A 236 0.68 16.70 2.69
CA TRP A 236 1.95 17.15 2.12
C TRP A 236 2.99 16.04 2.24
N GLY A 237 3.64 15.71 1.15
CA GLY A 237 4.74 14.75 1.12
C GLY A 237 5.94 15.29 0.40
N ALA A 238 7.13 14.91 0.82
CA ALA A 238 8.38 15.20 0.13
C ALA A 238 9.37 14.07 0.31
N ARG A 239 10.21 13.83 -0.70
CA ARG A 239 11.32 12.89 -0.66
C ARG A 239 12.52 13.44 -1.42
N GLY A 240 13.72 13.19 -0.89
CA GLY A 240 14.98 13.40 -1.59
C GLY A 240 15.77 12.11 -1.68
N THR A 241 16.40 11.85 -2.82
CA THR A 241 17.18 10.63 -3.07
C THR A 241 18.49 10.99 -3.74
N ILE A 242 19.57 10.33 -3.31
CA ILE A 242 20.89 10.38 -3.93
C ILE A 242 21.31 8.95 -4.22
N GLU A 243 21.73 8.66 -5.44
CA GLU A 243 22.26 7.37 -5.85
C GLU A 243 23.67 7.55 -6.40
N PHE A 244 24.56 6.69 -5.94
CA PHE A 244 25.91 6.54 -6.48
C PHE A 244 26.11 5.10 -6.93
N ASP A 245 26.49 4.93 -8.19
CA ASP A 245 26.75 3.63 -8.80
C ASP A 245 28.00 3.72 -9.68
N ASN A 246 29.00 2.89 -9.37
CA ASN A 246 30.22 2.79 -10.20
C ASN A 246 30.49 1.35 -10.65
N GLY A 247 29.46 0.52 -10.73
CA GLY A 247 29.50 -0.89 -11.05
C GLY A 247 29.56 -1.73 -9.77
N PRO A 248 30.72 -1.97 -9.15
CA PRO A 248 30.77 -2.85 -7.98
C PRO A 248 30.21 -2.21 -6.70
N LEU A 249 30.10 -0.89 -6.62
CA LEU A 249 29.58 -0.19 -5.43
C LEU A 249 28.34 0.61 -5.79
N PHE A 250 27.21 0.23 -5.18
CA PHE A 250 25.98 1.00 -5.19
C PHE A 250 25.71 1.59 -3.81
N ILE A 251 25.36 2.87 -3.76
CA ILE A 251 24.95 3.59 -2.55
C ILE A 251 23.67 4.37 -2.85
N ARG A 252 22.64 4.16 -2.05
CA ARG A 252 21.42 4.97 -2.09
C ARG A 252 21.15 5.60 -0.72
N VAL A 253 21.02 6.91 -0.69
CA VAL A 253 20.57 7.69 0.47
C VAL A 253 19.22 8.29 0.15
N SER A 254 18.25 8.07 1.00
CA SER A 254 16.92 8.70 0.87
C SER A 254 16.46 9.31 2.18
N GLY A 255 15.68 10.37 2.08
CA GLY A 255 14.96 10.97 3.21
C GLY A 255 13.59 11.41 2.78
N ASP A 256 12.60 11.23 3.65
CA ASP A 256 11.20 11.58 3.38
C ASP A 256 10.52 12.26 4.58
N TYR A 257 9.50 13.03 4.26
CA TYR A 257 8.65 13.73 5.20
C TYR A 257 7.21 13.71 4.71
N VAL A 258 6.28 13.40 5.58
CA VAL A 258 4.83 13.47 5.33
C VAL A 258 4.15 14.18 6.48
N LYS A 259 3.27 15.11 6.16
CA LYS A 259 2.34 15.75 7.08
C LYS A 259 0.93 15.60 6.55
N ASP A 260 0.05 15.03 7.39
CA ASP A 260 -1.37 14.82 7.10
C ASP A 260 -2.18 15.65 8.12
N ASN A 261 -2.91 16.63 7.61
CA ASN A 261 -3.83 17.47 8.37
C ASN A 261 -5.30 17.16 8.04
N SER A 262 -5.57 16.02 7.40
CA SER A 262 -6.95 15.60 7.10
C SER A 262 -7.75 15.39 8.39
N ASP A 263 -9.04 15.67 8.35
CA ASP A 263 -9.94 15.34 9.45
C ASP A 263 -10.00 13.82 9.69
N PRO A 264 -10.32 13.36 10.90
CA PRO A 264 -10.40 11.93 11.21
C PRO A 264 -11.46 11.25 10.37
N ARG A 265 -11.14 10.07 9.85
CA ARG A 265 -12.12 9.21 9.18
C ARG A 265 -12.98 8.54 10.23
N GLN A 266 -14.18 9.04 10.43
CA GLN A 266 -15.14 8.51 11.39
C GLN A 266 -15.96 7.37 10.78
N GLY A 267 -16.30 6.40 11.63
CA GLY A 267 -17.13 5.27 11.23
C GLY A 267 -18.62 5.64 11.11
N HIS A 268 -19.38 4.78 10.42
CA HIS A 268 -20.82 4.84 10.37
C HIS A 268 -21.44 3.80 11.32
N ARG A 269 -22.40 4.21 12.14
CA ARG A 269 -23.11 3.32 13.04
C ARG A 269 -24.13 2.49 12.27
N LEU A 270 -24.19 1.20 12.59
CA LEU A 270 -25.20 0.29 12.04
C LEU A 270 -26.40 0.08 12.98
N LEU A 271 -26.26 0.50 14.26
CA LEU A 271 -27.30 0.39 15.29
C LEU A 271 -27.44 1.72 16.01
N PRO A 272 -28.63 2.01 16.59
CA PRO A 272 -28.82 3.20 17.44
C PRO A 272 -27.79 3.25 18.59
N GLY A 273 -27.53 4.46 19.08
CA GLY A 273 -26.66 4.67 20.24
C GLY A 273 -27.11 3.82 21.44
N ALA A 274 -26.14 3.09 22.05
CA ALA A 274 -26.48 2.12 23.09
C ALA A 274 -27.09 2.78 24.36
N PHE A 275 -26.63 3.96 24.69
CA PHE A 275 -27.08 4.73 25.86
C PHE A 275 -27.89 5.96 25.48
N SER A 276 -27.48 6.68 24.45
CA SER A 276 -28.18 7.86 23.95
C SER A 276 -29.49 7.56 23.22
N GLY A 277 -29.63 6.34 22.65
CA GLY A 277 -30.73 6.00 21.76
C GLY A 277 -30.70 6.77 20.44
N ALA A 278 -29.62 7.49 20.11
CA ALA A 278 -29.51 8.28 18.91
C ALA A 278 -29.69 7.40 17.67
N PRO A 279 -30.53 7.83 16.70
CA PRO A 279 -30.81 7.01 15.51
C PRO A 279 -29.58 6.89 14.61
N VAL A 280 -29.54 5.82 13.80
CA VAL A 280 -28.59 5.68 12.69
C VAL A 280 -28.82 6.81 11.68
N LEU A 281 -27.73 7.33 11.09
CA LEU A 281 -27.82 8.29 9.99
C LEU A 281 -28.22 7.60 8.70
N ASP A 282 -28.94 8.29 7.83
CA ASP A 282 -29.34 7.76 6.52
C ASP A 282 -28.15 7.80 5.54
N ASP A 283 -27.33 8.85 5.60
CA ASP A 283 -26.08 8.93 4.81
C ASP A 283 -24.96 8.21 5.53
N VAL A 284 -24.34 7.27 4.83
CA VAL A 284 -23.25 6.43 5.37
C VAL A 284 -21.93 7.15 5.52
N TYR A 285 -21.78 8.30 4.87
CA TYR A 285 -20.56 9.11 4.94
C TYR A 285 -20.63 10.21 6.01
N ASP A 286 -21.84 10.61 6.43
CA ASP A 286 -22.01 11.59 7.49
C ASP A 286 -21.69 10.98 8.88
N THR A 287 -21.23 11.86 9.77
CA THR A 287 -20.95 11.49 11.17
C THR A 287 -21.54 12.53 12.13
N ARG A 288 -21.72 12.11 13.39
CA ARG A 288 -22.01 12.99 14.53
C ARG A 288 -20.91 12.92 15.59
N ALA A 289 -19.73 12.50 15.22
CA ALA A 289 -18.60 12.42 16.15
C ALA A 289 -18.40 13.75 16.87
N GLY A 290 -18.51 13.73 18.19
CA GLY A 290 -18.43 14.92 19.04
C GLY A 290 -17.05 15.15 19.66
N LEU A 291 -16.18 14.15 19.62
CA LEU A 291 -14.84 14.24 20.17
C LEU A 291 -13.96 15.16 19.31
N ASP A 292 -13.64 16.32 19.87
CA ASP A 292 -12.67 17.25 19.29
C ASP A 292 -11.32 17.10 19.99
N VAL A 293 -10.25 17.09 19.23
CA VAL A 293 -8.88 17.09 19.72
C VAL A 293 -8.13 18.25 19.08
N VAL A 294 -7.66 19.15 19.91
CA VAL A 294 -6.85 20.28 19.46
C VAL A 294 -5.53 19.77 18.86
N ASP A 295 -5.12 20.36 17.75
CA ASP A 295 -3.90 20.02 17.02
C ASP A 295 -3.88 18.56 16.51
N GLN A 296 -5.02 18.09 15.99
CA GLN A 296 -5.02 16.82 15.28
C GLN A 296 -4.10 16.91 14.07
N GLU A 297 -3.10 16.07 14.06
CA GLU A 297 -2.17 15.96 12.94
C GLU A 297 -1.48 14.60 12.95
N VAL A 298 -0.95 14.24 11.80
CA VAL A 298 0.02 13.16 11.67
C VAL A 298 1.25 13.67 10.96
N GLU A 299 2.39 13.45 11.59
CA GLU A 299 3.69 13.77 11.05
C GLU A 299 4.56 12.52 11.05
N ALA A 300 5.14 12.18 9.90
CA ALA A 300 6.05 11.06 9.76
C ALA A 300 7.26 11.45 8.92
N TYR A 301 8.44 11.08 9.35
CA TYR A 301 9.68 11.32 8.61
C TYR A 301 10.73 10.25 8.88
N GLY A 302 11.65 10.16 7.96
CA GLY A 302 12.76 9.26 8.14
C GLY A 302 13.77 9.32 7.02
N GLY A 303 14.67 8.37 7.06
CA GLY A 303 15.70 8.21 6.03
C GLY A 303 16.26 6.81 6.01
N GLY A 304 16.85 6.49 4.88
CA GLY A 304 17.48 5.22 4.59
C GLY A 304 18.85 5.39 3.96
N LEU A 305 19.74 4.45 4.25
CA LEU A 305 21.02 4.28 3.57
C LEU A 305 21.16 2.82 3.18
N THR A 306 21.21 2.56 1.88
CA THR A 306 21.55 1.25 1.33
C THR A 306 22.93 1.32 0.70
N ILE A 307 23.81 0.39 1.05
CA ILE A 307 25.12 0.20 0.43
C ILE A 307 25.17 -1.26 -0.02
N ALA A 308 25.42 -1.50 -1.30
CA ALA A 308 25.69 -2.81 -1.85
C ALA A 308 27.08 -2.80 -2.49
N TYR A 309 27.87 -3.82 -2.20
CA TYR A 309 29.19 -3.98 -2.76
C TYR A 309 29.38 -5.40 -3.31
N GLU A 310 29.61 -5.47 -4.60
CA GLU A 310 29.91 -6.71 -5.33
C GLU A 310 31.37 -7.08 -5.08
N LEU A 311 31.59 -8.13 -4.28
CA LEU A 311 32.93 -8.67 -4.03
C LEU A 311 33.50 -9.36 -5.27
N ASN A 312 32.62 -10.00 -6.03
CA ASN A 312 32.87 -10.63 -7.31
C ASN A 312 31.51 -11.00 -7.95
N ASP A 313 31.51 -11.64 -9.12
CA ASP A 313 30.32 -12.00 -9.92
C ASP A 313 29.28 -12.86 -9.18
N THR A 314 29.64 -13.46 -8.04
CA THR A 314 28.75 -14.35 -7.28
C THR A 314 28.49 -13.91 -5.84
N MET A 315 29.17 -12.87 -5.36
CA MET A 315 29.10 -12.48 -3.96
C MET A 315 28.86 -10.99 -3.80
N THR A 316 27.80 -10.63 -3.07
CA THR A 316 27.48 -9.24 -2.72
C THR A 316 27.29 -9.09 -1.23
N VAL A 317 27.83 -8.03 -0.66
CA VAL A 317 27.55 -7.56 0.70
C VAL A 317 26.62 -6.36 0.62
N LYS A 318 25.48 -6.43 1.32
CA LYS A 318 24.50 -5.33 1.38
C LYS A 318 24.30 -4.87 2.82
N SER A 319 24.31 -3.58 3.04
CA SER A 319 24.02 -2.93 4.32
C SER A 319 22.83 -2.01 4.14
N ILE A 320 21.80 -2.15 5.00
CA ILE A 320 20.60 -1.34 4.98
C ILE A 320 20.43 -0.70 6.36
N THR A 321 20.51 0.61 6.43
CA THR A 321 20.31 1.40 7.64
C THR A 321 19.03 2.20 7.51
N GLY A 322 18.17 2.16 8.51
CA GLY A 322 16.91 2.89 8.54
C GLY A 322 16.72 3.69 9.83
N TYR A 323 16.22 4.90 9.70
CA TYR A 323 15.71 5.70 10.80
C TYR A 323 14.33 6.22 10.46
N ARG A 324 13.35 5.99 11.36
CA ARG A 324 11.97 6.47 11.19
C ARG A 324 11.46 7.07 12.48
N LYS A 325 10.62 8.08 12.35
CA LYS A 325 9.89 8.68 13.47
C LYS A 325 8.52 9.12 12.98
N ASP A 326 7.52 8.94 13.83
CA ASP A 326 6.18 9.47 13.63
C ASP A 326 5.59 10.01 14.92
N HIS A 327 4.67 10.96 14.74
CA HIS A 327 3.84 11.53 15.77
C HIS A 327 2.43 11.69 15.24
N SER A 328 1.45 11.28 16.03
CA SER A 328 0.05 11.56 15.74
C SER A 328 -0.74 11.90 16.99
N THR A 329 -1.61 12.89 16.84
CA THR A 329 -2.68 13.22 17.79
C THR A 329 -3.99 13.00 17.09
N THR A 330 -4.88 12.18 17.66
CA THR A 330 -6.08 11.74 16.97
C THR A 330 -7.28 11.59 17.92
N PRO A 331 -8.46 12.10 17.54
CA PRO A 331 -9.71 11.85 18.22
C PRO A 331 -10.30 10.51 17.73
N ILE A 332 -10.15 9.45 18.51
CA ILE A 332 -10.80 8.18 18.22
C ILE A 332 -12.18 8.19 18.85
N ASP A 333 -13.17 8.64 18.10
CA ASP A 333 -14.57 8.60 18.48
C ASP A 333 -15.15 7.25 18.06
N PHE A 334 -15.31 6.32 19.00
CA PHE A 334 -15.77 4.98 18.71
C PHE A 334 -17.27 4.89 18.49
N ASP A 335 -18.01 5.85 19.00
CA ASP A 335 -19.44 5.80 18.97
C ASP A 335 -20.08 6.70 17.91
N SER A 336 -19.30 7.63 17.32
CA SER A 336 -19.76 8.59 16.31
C SER A 336 -21.00 9.36 16.76
N LEU A 337 -21.00 9.82 18.03
CA LEU A 337 -22.10 10.54 18.67
C LEU A 337 -21.62 11.88 19.25
N PRO A 338 -22.56 12.83 19.50
CA PRO A 338 -22.23 14.10 20.15
C PRO A 338 -21.78 13.97 21.62
N GLN A 339 -22.25 12.94 22.31
CA GLN A 339 -21.89 12.63 23.69
C GLN A 339 -21.12 11.33 23.73
N ALA A 340 -20.12 11.25 24.57
CA ALA A 340 -19.30 10.06 24.67
C ALA A 340 -20.07 8.86 25.27
N ASP A 341 -20.51 7.92 24.45
CA ASP A 341 -20.72 6.55 24.86
C ASP A 341 -19.36 5.88 25.02
N LEU A 342 -18.42 6.14 24.09
CA LEU A 342 -17.02 5.70 24.14
C LEU A 342 -16.12 6.59 23.26
N ASP A 343 -15.38 7.50 23.88
CA ASP A 343 -14.41 8.38 23.23
C ASP A 343 -13.00 8.15 23.74
N VAL A 344 -12.02 8.19 22.83
CA VAL A 344 -10.62 7.93 23.15
C VAL A 344 -9.70 8.93 22.43
N PRO A 345 -9.46 10.12 22.99
CA PRO A 345 -8.38 10.97 22.49
C PRO A 345 -7.04 10.26 22.69
N ALA A 346 -6.25 10.17 21.65
CA ALA A 346 -5.01 9.40 21.64
C ALA A 346 -3.83 10.17 21.06
N ILE A 347 -2.66 9.95 21.68
CA ILE A 347 -1.36 10.45 21.21
C ILE A 347 -0.43 9.27 21.00
N TYR A 348 0.16 9.17 19.80
CA TYR A 348 1.17 8.19 19.47
C TYR A 348 2.48 8.87 19.13
N ARG A 349 3.59 8.34 19.64
CA ARG A 349 4.95 8.78 19.29
C ARG A 349 5.83 7.56 19.14
N ASN A 350 6.32 7.35 17.94
CA ASN A 350 7.15 6.21 17.62
C ASN A 350 8.51 6.67 17.08
N LYS A 351 9.51 5.86 17.33
CA LYS A 351 10.88 6.08 16.84
C LYS A 351 11.54 4.73 16.66
N GLN A 352 12.27 4.56 15.57
CA GLN A 352 13.07 3.38 15.34
C GLN A 352 14.41 3.70 14.65
N PHE A 353 15.38 2.89 14.95
CA PHE A 353 16.62 2.72 14.20
C PHE A 353 16.78 1.24 13.85
N SER A 354 17.10 0.94 12.60
CA SER A 354 17.35 -0.43 12.15
C SER A 354 18.64 -0.51 11.34
N GLN A 355 19.32 -1.65 11.47
CA GLN A 355 20.50 -1.99 10.69
C GLN A 355 20.39 -3.45 10.25
N GLU A 356 20.46 -3.67 8.94
CA GLU A 356 20.53 -5.00 8.35
C GLU A 356 21.85 -5.14 7.59
N LEU A 357 22.52 -6.26 7.79
CA LEU A 357 23.69 -6.65 7.03
C LEU A 357 23.39 -7.97 6.35
N GLN A 358 23.57 -8.03 5.05
CA GLN A 358 23.31 -9.21 4.22
C GLN A 358 24.58 -9.60 3.47
N PHE A 359 24.82 -10.90 3.38
CA PHE A 359 25.77 -11.52 2.47
C PHE A 359 24.99 -12.40 1.50
N LEU A 360 24.99 -12.01 0.24
CA LEU A 360 24.31 -12.72 -0.84
C LEU A 360 25.33 -13.55 -1.61
N TYR A 361 24.94 -14.77 -1.93
CA TYR A 361 25.70 -15.67 -2.80
C TYR A 361 24.81 -16.17 -3.94
N GLU A 362 25.27 -15.98 -5.18
CA GLU A 362 24.57 -16.38 -6.39
C GLU A 362 25.51 -17.17 -7.32
N GLY A 363 25.55 -18.47 -7.15
CA GLY A 363 26.33 -19.37 -8.02
C GLY A 363 25.40 -20.28 -8.82
N ASP A 364 25.94 -20.94 -9.83
CA ASP A 364 25.21 -21.77 -10.81
C ASP A 364 24.30 -22.84 -10.20
N ARG A 365 24.66 -23.38 -9.03
CA ARG A 365 23.95 -24.51 -8.38
C ARG A 365 23.43 -24.19 -6.99
N LEU A 366 23.90 -23.15 -6.39
CA LEU A 366 23.55 -22.74 -5.06
C LEU A 366 23.39 -21.24 -5.02
N SER A 367 22.30 -20.76 -4.43
CA SER A 367 22.12 -19.35 -4.12
C SER A 367 21.56 -19.25 -2.70
N GLY A 368 21.87 -18.16 -2.02
CA GLY A 368 21.38 -17.95 -0.67
C GLY A 368 21.77 -16.59 -0.10
N VAL A 369 21.15 -16.28 1.04
CA VAL A 369 21.42 -15.09 1.82
C VAL A 369 21.71 -15.45 3.26
N LEU A 370 22.75 -14.84 3.83
CA LEU A 370 23.02 -14.86 5.27
C LEU A 370 22.98 -13.41 5.75
N GLY A 371 22.23 -13.15 6.83
CA GLY A 371 22.10 -11.78 7.31
C GLY A 371 22.05 -11.68 8.83
N ALA A 372 22.26 -10.45 9.31
CA ALA A 372 22.07 -10.04 10.69
C ALA A 372 21.24 -8.77 10.70
N TYR A 373 20.27 -8.71 11.62
CA TYR A 373 19.36 -7.59 11.77
C TYR A 373 19.37 -7.06 13.21
N TYR A 374 19.47 -5.76 13.34
CA TYR A 374 19.35 -5.04 14.61
C TYR A 374 18.22 -4.03 14.52
N LEU A 375 17.39 -3.95 15.56
CA LEU A 375 16.31 -2.98 15.70
C LEU A 375 16.34 -2.40 17.12
N ASP A 376 16.41 -1.08 17.19
CA ASP A 376 16.13 -0.31 18.41
C ASP A 376 14.91 0.57 18.14
N ALA A 377 13.82 0.31 18.85
CA ALA A 377 12.56 0.98 18.62
C ALA A 377 11.85 1.30 19.93
N SER A 378 11.20 2.44 19.95
CA SER A 378 10.32 2.87 21.04
C SER A 378 8.97 3.28 20.51
N ALA A 379 7.91 2.87 21.23
CA ALA A 379 6.54 3.26 20.97
C ALA A 379 5.94 3.83 22.23
N PHE A 380 5.39 5.02 22.15
CA PHE A 380 4.65 5.66 23.22
C PHE A 380 3.20 5.82 22.77
N THR A 381 2.27 5.40 23.63
CA THR A 381 0.84 5.63 23.46
C THR A 381 0.31 6.24 24.75
N ALA A 382 -0.36 7.38 24.65
CA ALA A 382 -1.18 7.94 25.69
C ALA A 382 -2.60 8.08 25.17
N PHE A 383 -3.57 7.65 25.95
CA PHE A 383 -4.98 7.81 25.65
C PHE A 383 -5.79 7.94 26.95
N ASP A 384 -6.86 8.72 26.86
CA ASP A 384 -7.89 8.77 27.87
C ASP A 384 -9.12 8.04 27.35
N VAL A 385 -9.93 7.48 28.23
CA VAL A 385 -11.17 6.81 27.86
C VAL A 385 -12.32 7.50 28.56
N ALA A 386 -13.14 8.21 27.79
CA ALA A 386 -14.39 8.78 28.26
C ALA A 386 -15.54 7.79 27.99
N LEU A 387 -16.25 7.41 29.06
CA LEU A 387 -17.35 6.46 28.98
C LEU A 387 -18.60 7.09 29.57
N PHE A 388 -19.73 6.97 28.85
CA PHE A 388 -21.08 7.25 29.36
C PHE A 388 -21.21 8.68 29.94
N THR A 389 -20.61 9.66 29.30
CA THR A 389 -20.82 11.04 29.70
C THR A 389 -22.21 11.49 29.33
N THR A 390 -23.12 11.50 30.31
CA THR A 390 -24.41 12.18 30.19
C THR A 390 -24.15 13.68 30.28
N GLY A 391 -24.45 14.40 29.20
CA GLY A 391 -24.44 15.87 29.21
C GLY A 391 -25.49 16.48 30.10
#